data_2a102c683e150a76a1c2d36e534ed1e3
#
_entry.id   2a102c683e150a76a1c2d36e534ed1e3
#
_cell.length_a   1.000
_cell.length_b   1.000
_cell.length_c   1.000
_cell.angle_alpha   90.00
_cell.angle_beta   90.00
_cell.angle_gamma   90.00
#
_symmetry.space_group_name_H-M   'P 1'
#
loop_
_entity.id
_entity.type
_entity.pdbx_description
1 polymer ?
#
loop_
_entity_poly.entity_id
_entity_poly.type
_entity_poly.pdbx_seq_one_letter_code
_entity_poly.pdbx_strand_id
1 'polypeptide(L)'
;MAESGNGYVTASQATEAGIPRRKLTEAVGRGDLVQVARGLYALPETWEDPYLVAQHRFARGVFSDDTALFLHGMTDRAPFSLTMTFPRGYNATPAREAGIVCRTCADDVLDLGITELTTQHGNVVRAYDLERTLCDLVRGQGTVDAQVVTPAMQSYAKSPKRDVAKLVGYARSLGVERKIRNYLEVLL
;
A
#
# COMPACT_ATOMS: atom_id res chain seq x y z
N MET A 1 -13.74 20.13 6.85
CA MET A 1 -13.28 18.77 7.27
C MET A 1 -13.03 17.87 6.07
N ALA A 2 -14.00 17.57 5.20
CA ALA A 2 -13.71 16.81 3.97
C ALA A 2 -12.76 17.58 3.03
N GLU A 3 -12.93 18.89 2.84
CA GLU A 3 -12.02 19.71 2.04
C GLU A 3 -10.56 19.67 2.53
N SER A 4 -10.34 19.67 3.85
CA SER A 4 -9.00 19.56 4.43
C SER A 4 -8.44 18.12 4.42
N GLY A 5 -9.26 17.13 4.05
CA GLY A 5 -8.91 15.71 3.92
C GLY A 5 -8.94 15.23 2.46
N ASN A 6 -8.49 16.07 1.51
CA ASN A 6 -8.47 15.75 0.08
C ASN A 6 -9.84 15.28 -0.45
N GLY A 7 -10.91 15.83 0.07
CA GLY A 7 -12.27 15.47 -0.28
C GLY A 7 -12.87 14.32 0.54
N TYR A 8 -12.11 13.69 1.42
CA TYR A 8 -12.56 12.53 2.21
C TYR A 8 -12.78 12.89 3.70
N VAL A 9 -13.70 12.19 4.33
CA VAL A 9 -13.91 12.22 5.78
C VAL A 9 -14.33 10.84 6.28
N THR A 10 -13.74 10.42 7.39
CA THR A 10 -14.13 9.17 8.07
C THR A 10 -15.19 9.44 9.15
N ALA A 11 -15.99 8.44 9.46
CA ALA A 11 -16.93 8.50 10.58
C ALA A 11 -16.22 8.72 11.93
N SER A 12 -14.96 8.27 12.08
CA SER A 12 -14.14 8.51 13.27
C SER A 12 -13.81 9.99 13.41
N GLN A 13 -13.22 10.58 12.35
CA GLN A 13 -12.89 12.01 12.31
C GLN A 13 -14.09 12.91 12.60
N ALA A 14 -15.27 12.55 12.02
CA ALA A 14 -16.50 13.30 12.30
C ALA A 14 -16.90 13.18 13.78
N THR A 15 -16.82 11.99 14.37
CA THR A 15 -17.14 11.75 15.79
C THR A 15 -16.16 12.51 16.70
N GLU A 16 -14.86 12.49 16.42
CA GLU A 16 -13.83 13.22 17.16
C GLU A 16 -14.06 14.74 17.11
N ALA A 17 -14.58 15.25 16.00
CA ALA A 17 -14.98 16.65 15.84
C ALA A 17 -16.37 16.98 16.44
N GLY A 18 -16.99 16.04 17.16
CA GLY A 18 -18.31 16.25 17.78
C GLY A 18 -19.49 16.17 16.80
N ILE A 19 -19.29 15.68 15.58
CA ILE A 19 -20.33 15.53 14.58
C ILE A 19 -20.99 14.17 14.73
N PRO A 20 -22.28 14.07 15.10
CA PRO A 20 -22.98 12.79 15.20
C PRO A 20 -23.05 12.08 13.86
N ARG A 21 -22.93 10.74 13.85
CA ARG A 21 -23.02 9.91 12.63
C ARG A 21 -24.30 10.15 11.82
N ARG A 22 -25.40 10.47 12.50
CA ARG A 22 -26.66 10.83 11.83
C ARG A 22 -26.49 11.99 10.85
N LYS A 23 -25.63 12.98 11.16
CA LYS A 23 -25.35 14.10 10.27
C LYS A 23 -24.64 13.68 8.97
N LEU A 24 -23.78 12.66 9.01
CA LEU A 24 -23.18 12.08 7.81
C LEU A 24 -24.25 11.41 6.93
N THR A 25 -25.17 10.65 7.55
CA THR A 25 -26.28 10.04 6.82
C THR A 25 -27.21 11.08 6.21
N GLU A 26 -27.54 12.14 6.94
CA GLU A 26 -28.32 13.29 6.42
C GLU A 26 -27.61 13.97 5.24
N ALA A 27 -26.29 14.16 5.32
CA ALA A 27 -25.50 14.77 4.23
C ALA A 27 -25.46 13.86 2.98
N VAL A 28 -25.37 12.54 3.15
CA VAL A 28 -25.51 11.61 2.02
C VAL A 28 -26.90 11.68 1.40
N GLY A 29 -27.96 11.75 2.23
CA GLY A 29 -29.33 11.86 1.74
C GLY A 29 -29.63 13.17 0.97
N ARG A 30 -28.89 14.25 1.24
CA ARG A 30 -28.96 15.52 0.50
C ARG A 30 -28.03 15.56 -0.73
N GLY A 31 -27.13 14.58 -0.89
CA GLY A 31 -26.14 14.60 -1.95
C GLY A 31 -24.90 15.47 -1.66
N ASP A 32 -24.75 15.98 -0.41
CA ASP A 32 -23.58 16.75 0.00
C ASP A 32 -22.35 15.84 0.19
N LEU A 33 -22.55 14.55 0.44
CA LEU A 33 -21.52 13.52 0.58
C LEU A 33 -21.95 12.25 -0.16
N VAL A 34 -20.96 11.47 -0.58
CA VAL A 34 -21.11 10.10 -1.11
C VAL A 34 -20.46 9.12 -0.15
N GLN A 35 -21.13 8.05 0.22
CA GLN A 35 -20.52 6.98 1.00
C GLN A 35 -19.73 6.05 0.06
N VAL A 36 -18.40 6.14 0.06
CA VAL A 36 -17.52 5.32 -0.81
C VAL A 36 -17.13 3.98 -0.20
N ALA A 37 -17.16 3.90 1.14
CA ALA A 37 -17.03 2.65 1.89
C ALA A 37 -17.73 2.79 3.25
N ARG A 38 -17.89 1.69 3.98
CA ARG A 38 -18.46 1.73 5.33
C ARG A 38 -17.64 2.65 6.25
N GLY A 39 -18.23 3.80 6.63
CA GLY A 39 -17.59 4.79 7.49
C GLY A 39 -16.56 5.68 6.79
N LEU A 40 -16.49 5.63 5.47
CA LEU A 40 -15.70 6.55 4.63
C LEU A 40 -16.64 7.27 3.67
N TYR A 41 -16.54 8.60 3.65
CA TYR A 41 -17.37 9.48 2.85
C TYR A 41 -16.48 10.40 2.03
N ALA A 42 -16.95 10.82 0.86
CA ALA A 42 -16.27 11.77 -0.02
C ALA A 42 -17.20 12.88 -0.45
N LEU A 43 -16.66 14.04 -0.82
CA LEU A 43 -17.40 15.05 -1.57
C LEU A 43 -17.75 14.50 -2.96
N PRO A 44 -18.90 14.87 -3.54
CA PRO A 44 -19.36 14.31 -4.82
C PRO A 44 -18.38 14.52 -5.98
N GLU A 45 -17.63 15.61 -5.98
CA GLU A 45 -16.64 15.96 -7.00
C GLU A 45 -15.24 15.35 -6.75
N THR A 46 -15.06 14.61 -5.64
CA THR A 46 -13.77 14.02 -5.30
C THR A 46 -13.46 12.83 -6.22
N TRP A 47 -12.29 12.84 -6.87
CA TRP A 47 -11.81 11.70 -7.62
C TRP A 47 -11.58 10.51 -6.69
N GLU A 48 -12.04 9.34 -7.11
CA GLU A 48 -11.88 8.12 -6.32
C GLU A 48 -10.40 7.76 -6.19
N ASP A 49 -9.95 7.58 -4.94
CA ASP A 49 -8.63 7.07 -4.61
C ASP A 49 -8.75 5.60 -4.18
N PRO A 50 -8.48 4.63 -5.07
CA PRO A 50 -8.63 3.22 -4.76
C PRO A 50 -7.69 2.74 -3.64
N TYR A 51 -6.54 3.40 -3.48
CA TYR A 51 -5.59 3.08 -2.41
C TYR A 51 -6.16 3.46 -1.04
N LEU A 52 -6.68 4.69 -0.91
CA LEU A 52 -7.32 5.14 0.34
C LEU A 52 -8.53 4.26 0.70
N VAL A 53 -9.38 3.97 -0.28
CA VAL A 53 -10.57 3.13 -0.08
C VAL A 53 -10.18 1.72 0.36
N ALA A 54 -9.19 1.11 -0.30
CA ALA A 54 -8.69 -0.21 0.07
C ALA A 54 -8.05 -0.21 1.47
N GLN A 55 -7.20 0.79 1.78
CA GLN A 55 -6.58 0.90 3.11
C GLN A 55 -7.62 1.10 4.22
N HIS A 56 -8.66 1.88 3.97
CA HIS A 56 -9.75 2.09 4.93
C HIS A 56 -10.55 0.81 5.17
N ARG A 57 -10.90 0.07 4.11
CA ARG A 57 -11.65 -1.18 4.19
C ARG A 57 -10.84 -2.30 4.83
N PHE A 58 -9.55 -2.36 4.57
CA PHE A 58 -8.64 -3.44 4.96
C PHE A 58 -7.48 -2.89 5.79
N ALA A 59 -7.81 -2.22 6.90
CA ALA A 59 -6.88 -1.46 7.71
C ALA A 59 -5.67 -2.26 8.26
N ARG A 60 -5.74 -3.60 8.32
CA ARG A 60 -4.60 -4.46 8.71
C ARG A 60 -3.66 -4.78 7.55
N GLY A 61 -4.06 -4.52 6.33
CA GLY A 61 -3.24 -4.74 5.15
C GLY A 61 -2.19 -3.63 4.97
N VAL A 62 -1.06 -3.99 4.36
CA VAL A 62 0.01 -3.07 3.97
C VAL A 62 0.22 -3.23 2.46
N PHE A 63 0.23 -2.15 1.70
CA PHE A 63 0.51 -2.24 0.27
C PHE A 63 1.89 -2.80 0.02
N SER A 64 2.00 -3.75 -0.91
CA SER A 64 3.20 -4.54 -1.16
C SER A 64 3.41 -4.83 -2.65
N ASP A 65 4.48 -5.51 -2.99
CA ASP A 65 4.85 -5.95 -4.33
C ASP A 65 4.79 -4.80 -5.37
N ASP A 66 4.13 -5.01 -6.51
CA ASP A 66 3.97 -4.06 -7.62
C ASP A 66 3.22 -2.79 -7.21
N THR A 67 2.25 -2.90 -6.30
CA THR A 67 1.52 -1.74 -5.77
C THR A 67 2.43 -0.82 -4.96
N ALA A 68 3.25 -1.36 -4.08
CA ALA A 68 4.23 -0.55 -3.33
C ALA A 68 5.28 0.05 -4.28
N LEU A 69 5.75 -0.73 -5.27
CA LEU A 69 6.69 -0.26 -6.27
C LEU A 69 6.15 0.94 -7.06
N PHE A 70 4.87 0.89 -7.46
CA PHE A 70 4.19 1.99 -8.13
C PHE A 70 4.03 3.22 -7.21
N LEU A 71 3.63 3.03 -5.96
CA LEU A 71 3.52 4.11 -4.98
C LEU A 71 4.86 4.80 -4.70
N HIS A 72 5.98 4.07 -4.81
CA HIS A 72 7.33 4.63 -4.74
C HIS A 72 7.77 5.38 -6.01
N GLY A 73 6.99 5.35 -7.09
CA GLY A 73 7.36 5.92 -8.38
C GLY A 73 8.53 5.16 -9.07
N MET A 74 8.72 3.89 -8.73
CA MET A 74 9.78 3.04 -9.31
C MET A 74 9.34 2.31 -10.57
N THR A 75 8.09 2.49 -10.97
CA THR A 75 7.50 2.00 -12.21
C THR A 75 6.38 2.92 -12.65
N ASP A 76 6.28 3.17 -13.94
CA ASP A 76 5.17 3.93 -14.54
C ASP A 76 3.93 3.03 -14.81
N ARG A 77 4.10 1.72 -14.67
CA ARG A 77 3.03 0.75 -14.88
C ARG A 77 2.16 0.65 -13.63
N ALA A 78 0.95 1.22 -13.70
CA ALA A 78 -0.05 1.04 -12.65
C ALA A 78 -0.39 -0.46 -12.47
N PRO A 79 -0.52 -0.95 -11.23
CA PRO A 79 -0.89 -2.35 -10.99
C PRO A 79 -2.32 -2.61 -11.51
N PHE A 80 -2.52 -3.76 -12.15
CA PHE A 80 -3.85 -4.18 -12.61
C PHE A 80 -4.80 -4.43 -11.43
N SER A 81 -4.28 -4.96 -10.34
CA SER A 81 -4.99 -5.17 -9.07
C SER A 81 -4.09 -4.73 -7.93
N LEU A 82 -4.66 -4.11 -6.92
CA LEU A 82 -3.91 -3.72 -5.73
C LEU A 82 -3.42 -4.96 -4.97
N THR A 83 -2.17 -4.97 -4.56
CA THR A 83 -1.57 -6.03 -3.75
C THR A 83 -1.36 -5.54 -2.33
N MET A 84 -1.86 -6.32 -1.36
CA MET A 84 -1.67 -6.04 0.06
C MET A 84 -1.19 -7.28 0.81
N THR A 85 -0.27 -7.08 1.74
CA THR A 85 0.20 -8.12 2.68
C THR A 85 -0.54 -8.00 4.00
N PHE A 86 -1.03 -9.14 4.49
CA PHE A 86 -1.77 -9.28 5.74
C PHE A 86 -1.02 -10.18 6.74
N PRO A 87 -1.28 -10.05 8.04
CA PRO A 87 -0.72 -10.96 9.03
C PRO A 87 -1.27 -12.38 8.81
N ARG A 88 -0.48 -13.38 9.22
CA ARG A 88 -0.90 -14.79 9.16
C ARG A 88 -2.19 -14.98 9.98
N GLY A 89 -3.14 -15.74 9.43
CA GLY A 89 -4.44 -15.99 10.07
C GLY A 89 -5.48 -14.88 9.88
N TYR A 90 -5.14 -13.79 9.20
CA TYR A 90 -6.14 -12.79 8.81
C TYR A 90 -7.13 -13.37 7.79
N ASN A 91 -8.44 -13.15 8.03
CA ASN A 91 -9.45 -13.52 7.03
C ASN A 91 -9.42 -12.54 5.85
N ALA A 92 -8.67 -12.89 4.81
CA ALA A 92 -8.53 -12.06 3.61
C ALA A 92 -9.62 -12.30 2.55
N THR A 93 -10.63 -13.12 2.83
CA THR A 93 -11.72 -13.41 1.87
C THR A 93 -12.40 -12.13 1.38
N PRO A 94 -12.83 -11.19 2.25
CA PRO A 94 -13.46 -9.96 1.78
C PRO A 94 -12.55 -9.08 0.92
N ALA A 95 -11.22 -9.13 1.17
CA ALA A 95 -10.26 -8.37 0.37
C ALA A 95 -10.09 -9.00 -1.03
N ARG A 96 -10.02 -10.34 -1.11
CA ARG A 96 -9.97 -11.06 -2.40
C ARG A 96 -11.23 -10.84 -3.24
N GLU A 97 -12.41 -10.88 -2.61
CA GLU A 97 -13.69 -10.59 -3.25
C GLU A 97 -13.76 -9.14 -3.77
N ALA A 98 -13.03 -8.22 -3.15
CA ALA A 98 -12.87 -6.85 -3.62
C ALA A 98 -11.77 -6.68 -4.69
N GLY A 99 -11.20 -7.77 -5.20
CA GLY A 99 -10.16 -7.74 -6.26
C GLY A 99 -8.75 -7.45 -5.76
N ILE A 100 -8.51 -7.50 -4.43
CA ILE A 100 -7.16 -7.31 -3.86
C ILE A 100 -6.37 -8.62 -3.97
N VAL A 101 -5.17 -8.55 -4.50
CA VAL A 101 -4.18 -9.64 -4.41
C VAL A 101 -3.64 -9.69 -2.99
N CYS A 102 -3.98 -10.76 -2.26
CA CYS A 102 -3.64 -10.90 -0.86
C CYS A 102 -2.41 -11.76 -0.65
N ARG A 103 -1.37 -11.18 -0.06
CA ARG A 103 -0.20 -11.88 0.46
C ARG A 103 -0.36 -12.07 1.98
N THR A 104 0.39 -12.99 2.54
CA THR A 104 0.46 -13.17 4.00
C THR A 104 1.91 -13.35 4.43
N CYS A 105 2.23 -12.82 5.60
CA CYS A 105 3.53 -13.05 6.24
C CYS A 105 3.35 -13.35 7.74
N ALA A 106 4.40 -13.80 8.38
CA ALA A 106 4.41 -13.98 9.81
C ALA A 106 4.42 -12.62 10.53
N ASP A 107 3.86 -12.57 11.74
CA ASP A 107 3.65 -11.32 12.46
C ASP A 107 4.97 -10.60 12.82
N ASP A 108 6.03 -11.37 13.06
CA ASP A 108 7.38 -10.85 13.39
C ASP A 108 8.04 -10.08 12.22
N VAL A 109 7.59 -10.31 11.00
CA VAL A 109 8.09 -9.61 9.80
C VAL A 109 7.05 -8.73 9.12
N LEU A 110 5.83 -8.68 9.64
CA LEU A 110 4.77 -7.85 9.07
C LEU A 110 5.12 -6.36 9.15
N ASP A 111 5.59 -5.92 10.32
CA ASP A 111 5.89 -4.51 10.58
C ASP A 111 7.25 -4.07 10.03
N LEU A 112 8.05 -5.03 9.55
CA LEU A 112 9.37 -4.75 8.99
C LEU A 112 9.24 -3.94 7.69
N GLY A 113 9.67 -2.68 7.73
CA GLY A 113 9.69 -1.79 6.57
C GLY A 113 8.35 -1.13 6.24
N ILE A 114 7.37 -1.08 7.17
CA ILE A 114 6.18 -0.27 6.96
C ILE A 114 6.55 1.20 6.96
N THR A 115 6.04 1.93 5.97
CA THR A 115 6.16 3.38 5.83
C THR A 115 4.84 3.98 5.36
N GLU A 116 4.74 5.29 5.44
CA GLU A 116 3.65 6.06 4.86
C GLU A 116 4.06 6.61 3.51
N LEU A 117 3.21 6.41 2.52
CA LEU A 117 3.37 6.97 1.17
C LEU A 117 2.15 7.79 0.79
N THR A 118 2.38 8.82 -0.01
CA THR A 118 1.31 9.67 -0.51
C THR A 118 0.86 9.14 -1.88
N THR A 119 -0.44 8.92 -2.04
CA THR A 119 -1.04 8.53 -3.32
C THR A 119 -1.02 9.69 -4.32
N GLN A 120 -1.32 9.43 -5.59
CA GLN A 120 -1.46 10.47 -6.62
C GLN A 120 -2.58 11.47 -6.31
N HIS A 121 -3.54 11.10 -5.43
CA HIS A 121 -4.63 11.95 -4.97
C HIS A 121 -4.32 12.70 -3.67
N GLY A 122 -3.06 12.63 -3.19
CA GLY A 122 -2.60 13.33 -1.99
C GLY A 122 -2.95 12.66 -0.66
N ASN A 123 -3.54 11.46 -0.68
CA ASN A 123 -3.88 10.73 0.54
C ASN A 123 -2.70 9.89 1.04
N VAL A 124 -2.60 9.74 2.36
CA VAL A 124 -1.55 8.94 2.98
C VAL A 124 -2.04 7.51 3.19
N VAL A 125 -1.23 6.54 2.78
CA VAL A 125 -1.49 5.12 2.93
C VAL A 125 -0.26 4.38 3.45
N ARG A 126 -0.46 3.21 4.09
CA ARG A 126 0.63 2.37 4.56
C ARG A 126 1.08 1.42 3.47
N ALA A 127 2.36 1.47 3.16
CA ALA A 127 3.01 0.57 2.21
C ALA A 127 4.33 0.06 2.81
N TYR A 128 4.91 -0.95 2.22
CA TYR A 128 6.30 -1.28 2.51
C TYR A 128 7.24 -0.27 1.85
N ASP A 129 8.34 0.03 2.54
CA ASP A 129 9.42 0.81 1.98
C ASP A 129 10.10 0.10 0.79
N LEU A 130 10.97 0.82 0.10
CA LEU A 130 11.54 0.33 -1.14
C LEU A 130 12.41 -0.92 -0.93
N GLU A 131 13.22 -0.97 0.14
CA GLU A 131 14.10 -2.09 0.44
C GLU A 131 13.30 -3.35 0.78
N ARG A 132 12.23 -3.21 1.56
CA ARG A 132 11.31 -4.31 1.84
C ARG A 132 10.59 -4.78 0.58
N THR A 133 10.09 -3.85 -0.22
CA THR A 133 9.40 -4.15 -1.49
C THR A 133 10.29 -4.96 -2.43
N LEU A 134 11.56 -4.57 -2.60
CA LEU A 134 12.52 -5.30 -3.42
C LEU A 134 12.77 -6.73 -2.90
N CYS A 135 12.88 -6.90 -1.59
CA CYS A 135 13.01 -8.23 -0.98
C CYS A 135 11.79 -9.12 -1.27
N ASP A 136 10.58 -8.57 -1.15
CA ASP A 136 9.33 -9.32 -1.40
C ASP A 136 9.20 -9.68 -2.89
N LEU A 137 9.52 -8.79 -3.81
CA LEU A 137 9.57 -9.06 -5.25
C LEU A 137 10.55 -10.20 -5.60
N VAL A 138 11.76 -10.15 -5.04
CA VAL A 138 12.80 -11.19 -5.25
C VAL A 138 12.37 -12.53 -4.61
N ARG A 139 11.68 -12.49 -3.48
CA ARG A 139 11.12 -13.69 -2.82
C ARG A 139 10.01 -14.32 -3.66
N GLY A 140 9.18 -13.50 -4.27
CA GLY A 140 8.08 -13.90 -5.14
C GLY A 140 8.49 -14.33 -6.55
N GLN A 141 9.80 -14.43 -6.87
CA GLN A 141 10.26 -14.91 -8.18
C GLN A 141 9.69 -16.31 -8.49
N GLY A 142 8.94 -16.37 -9.61
CA GLY A 142 8.15 -17.54 -10.01
C GLY A 142 6.64 -17.26 -10.01
N THR A 143 6.19 -16.23 -9.25
CA THR A 143 4.82 -15.69 -9.30
C THR A 143 4.80 -14.21 -9.67
N VAL A 144 5.92 -13.50 -9.48
CA VAL A 144 6.14 -12.12 -9.94
C VAL A 144 6.95 -12.17 -11.24
N ASP A 145 6.52 -11.41 -12.23
CA ASP A 145 7.19 -11.33 -13.53
C ASP A 145 8.64 -10.84 -13.36
N ALA A 146 9.60 -11.61 -13.89
CA ALA A 146 11.01 -11.21 -13.90
C ALA A 146 11.23 -9.84 -14.58
N GLN A 147 10.32 -9.45 -15.49
CA GLN A 147 10.31 -8.13 -16.13
C GLN A 147 10.02 -6.98 -15.17
N VAL A 148 9.53 -7.24 -13.96
CA VAL A 148 9.31 -6.23 -12.92
C VAL A 148 10.54 -6.16 -11.99
N VAL A 149 11.09 -7.30 -11.59
CA VAL A 149 12.15 -7.37 -10.58
C VAL A 149 13.45 -6.73 -11.08
N THR A 150 13.89 -7.09 -12.29
CA THR A 150 15.17 -6.61 -12.82
C THR A 150 15.21 -5.09 -13.03
N PRO A 151 14.22 -4.45 -13.70
CA PRO A 151 14.17 -3.00 -13.80
C PRO A 151 14.07 -2.30 -12.44
N ALA A 152 13.32 -2.84 -11.48
CA ALA A 152 13.22 -2.28 -10.14
C ALA A 152 14.58 -2.26 -9.42
N MET A 153 15.32 -3.38 -9.46
CA MET A 153 16.67 -3.47 -8.90
C MET A 153 17.66 -2.53 -9.60
N GLN A 154 17.59 -2.39 -10.93
CA GLN A 154 18.43 -1.45 -11.69
C GLN A 154 18.11 0.00 -11.33
N SER A 155 16.85 0.36 -11.19
CA SER A 155 16.43 1.71 -10.77
C SER A 155 16.87 2.01 -9.34
N TYR A 156 16.73 1.03 -8.45
CA TYR A 156 17.22 1.14 -7.07
C TYR A 156 18.74 1.36 -7.01
N ALA A 157 19.53 0.58 -7.76
CA ALA A 157 20.99 0.71 -7.79
C ALA A 157 21.45 2.10 -8.23
N LYS A 158 20.69 2.78 -9.08
CA LYS A 158 20.94 4.16 -9.54
C LYS A 158 20.42 5.22 -8.59
N SER A 159 19.54 4.87 -7.64
CA SER A 159 18.92 5.84 -6.74
C SER A 159 19.93 6.42 -5.74
N PRO A 160 19.99 7.74 -5.57
CA PRO A 160 20.81 8.35 -4.52
C PRO A 160 20.25 8.07 -3.11
N LYS A 161 19.01 7.63 -3.00
CA LYS A 161 18.33 7.30 -1.73
C LYS A 161 18.48 5.84 -1.36
N ARG A 162 19.24 5.02 -2.13
CA ARG A 162 19.43 3.60 -1.82
C ARG A 162 20.12 3.41 -0.47
N ASP A 163 19.61 2.47 0.30
CA ASP A 163 20.24 2.01 1.55
C ASP A 163 20.55 0.50 1.42
N VAL A 164 21.76 0.20 0.93
CA VAL A 164 22.20 -1.18 0.70
C VAL A 164 22.32 -1.97 2.00
N ALA A 165 22.69 -1.31 3.11
CA ALA A 165 22.81 -1.96 4.41
C ALA A 165 21.43 -2.41 4.91
N LYS A 166 20.44 -1.55 4.79
CA LYS A 166 19.04 -1.84 5.12
C LYS A 166 18.47 -2.94 4.23
N LEU A 167 18.70 -2.87 2.91
CA LEU A 167 18.27 -3.89 1.95
C LEU A 167 18.82 -5.28 2.32
N VAL A 168 20.12 -5.38 2.61
CA VAL A 168 20.75 -6.65 3.01
C VAL A 168 20.24 -7.13 4.38
N GLY A 169 19.99 -6.22 5.31
CA GLY A 169 19.37 -6.52 6.61
C GLY A 169 17.99 -7.15 6.45
N TYR A 170 17.13 -6.54 5.64
CA TYR A 170 15.79 -7.08 5.34
C TYR A 170 15.86 -8.40 4.58
N ALA A 171 16.76 -8.49 3.59
CA ALA A 171 16.96 -9.72 2.82
C ALA A 171 17.34 -10.92 3.71
N ARG A 172 18.12 -10.68 4.77
CA ARG A 172 18.47 -11.70 5.76
C ARG A 172 17.26 -12.13 6.57
N SER A 173 16.50 -11.18 7.12
CA SER A 173 15.27 -11.46 7.88
C SER A 173 14.21 -12.18 7.06
N LEU A 174 14.16 -11.92 5.75
CA LEU A 174 13.18 -12.49 4.83
C LEU A 174 13.67 -13.74 4.10
N GLY A 175 14.91 -14.20 4.35
CA GLY A 175 15.48 -15.42 3.77
C GLY A 175 15.83 -15.31 2.28
N VAL A 176 16.07 -14.10 1.77
CA VAL A 176 16.41 -13.85 0.36
C VAL A 176 17.80 -13.23 0.16
N GLU A 177 18.64 -13.23 1.20
CA GLU A 177 19.96 -12.56 1.19
C GLU A 177 20.81 -12.97 -0.02
N ARG A 178 20.91 -14.29 -0.33
CA ARG A 178 21.72 -14.77 -1.46
C ARG A 178 21.23 -14.20 -2.79
N LYS A 179 19.91 -14.15 -3.00
CA LYS A 179 19.33 -13.62 -4.24
C LYS A 179 19.58 -12.11 -4.38
N ILE A 180 19.40 -11.36 -3.30
CA ILE A 180 19.67 -9.90 -3.28
C ILE A 180 21.14 -9.62 -3.55
N ARG A 181 22.07 -10.37 -2.92
CA ARG A 181 23.52 -10.20 -3.17
C ARG A 181 23.88 -10.43 -4.63
N ASN A 182 23.34 -11.44 -5.28
CA ASN A 182 23.59 -11.67 -6.71
C ASN A 182 23.17 -10.47 -7.58
N TYR A 183 22.05 -9.79 -7.27
CA TYR A 183 21.68 -8.56 -7.97
C TYR A 183 22.65 -7.42 -7.68
N LEU A 184 23.05 -7.24 -6.43
CA LEU A 184 23.98 -6.17 -6.05
C LEU A 184 25.36 -6.34 -6.68
N GLU A 185 25.91 -7.56 -6.76
CA GLU A 185 27.20 -7.87 -7.39
C GLU A 185 27.23 -7.54 -8.90
N VAL A 186 26.05 -7.59 -9.56
CA VAL A 186 25.96 -7.28 -10.99
C VAL A 186 25.71 -5.78 -11.23
N LEU A 187 25.07 -5.09 -10.27
CA LEU A 187 24.54 -3.74 -10.47
C LEU A 187 25.38 -2.64 -9.79
N LEU A 188 26.23 -2.98 -8.83
CA LEU A 188 27.10 -2.07 -8.07
C LEU A 188 28.57 -2.41 -8.25
#